data_09922aeb4316f0ac9f7d2d96d3dde223
#
_entry.id   09922aeb4316f0ac9f7d2d96d3dde223
#
_cell.length_a   1.000
_cell.length_b   1.000
_cell.length_c   1.000
_cell.angle_alpha   90.00
_cell.angle_beta   90.00
_cell.angle_gamma   90.00
#
_symmetry.space_group_name_H-M   'P 1'
#
loop_
_entity.id
_entity.type
_entity.pdbx_description
1 polymer ?
#
loop_
_entity_poly.entity_id
_entity_poly.type
_entity_poly.pdbx_seq_one_letter_code
_entity_poly.pdbx_strand_id
1 'polypeptide(L)'
;DIATKIFGKMPMKELPADEAVAMGAAVQAALKSGDAAVEDLVVTDVAPFSMGIATATTMGRQQVEGLFSPVLERGTTIPASRSQRFFTMGDNQREIRVAVYQGEHSLVKDNTFLGEYIVKELPQDKAGAVSIDVRFTYDLNGILEIEMSLEGSERVEHLVIEQRPGRLSPEQIEEARLAMAALKFHPREALPNRTTLAKADAVFTQLTGPARDELGHAIATFRSALETQEPDIIERIREQLNALIDALKSHVPKQ
;
A
#
# COMPACT_ATOMS: atom_id res chain seq x y z
N ASP A 1 -26.36 -23.49 22.35
CA ASP A 1 -25.04 -23.22 21.90
C ASP A 1 -24.84 -21.80 21.40
N ILE A 2 -24.15 -20.98 22.21
CA ILE A 2 -23.92 -19.56 21.92
C ILE A 2 -23.14 -19.40 20.61
N ALA A 3 -22.07 -20.18 20.43
CA ALA A 3 -21.25 -20.13 19.22
C ALA A 3 -22.06 -20.42 17.93
N THR A 4 -22.90 -21.45 17.97
CA THR A 4 -23.78 -21.79 16.84
C THR A 4 -24.75 -20.64 16.51
N LYS A 5 -25.28 -19.95 17.54
CA LYS A 5 -26.18 -18.81 17.34
C LYS A 5 -25.46 -17.60 16.75
N ILE A 6 -24.21 -17.34 17.14
CA ILE A 6 -23.42 -16.21 16.66
C ILE A 6 -22.89 -16.46 15.26
N PHE A 7 -22.31 -17.63 14.99
CA PHE A 7 -21.61 -17.93 13.73
C PHE A 7 -22.44 -18.70 12.71
N GLY A 8 -23.66 -19.13 13.05
CA GLY A 8 -24.54 -19.90 12.15
C GLY A 8 -24.03 -21.31 11.80
N LYS A 9 -22.92 -21.76 12.44
CA LYS A 9 -22.29 -23.06 12.19
C LYS A 9 -22.04 -23.77 13.53
N MET A 10 -22.19 -25.09 13.54
CA MET A 10 -21.82 -25.90 14.70
C MET A 10 -20.30 -25.84 14.92
N PRO A 11 -19.85 -25.70 16.18
CA PRO A 11 -18.44 -25.82 16.51
C PRO A 11 -17.92 -27.24 16.18
N MET A 12 -16.74 -27.29 15.58
CA MET A 12 -16.03 -28.55 15.34
C MET A 12 -15.50 -29.07 16.68
N LYS A 13 -15.62 -30.39 16.91
CA LYS A 13 -15.15 -31.07 18.12
C LYS A 13 -14.10 -32.14 17.84
N GLU A 14 -13.55 -32.13 16.64
CA GLU A 14 -12.61 -33.14 16.16
C GLU A 14 -11.21 -33.01 16.77
N LEU A 15 -10.89 -31.82 17.29
CA LEU A 15 -9.59 -31.54 17.94
C LEU A 15 -9.79 -31.20 19.41
N PRO A 16 -8.93 -31.72 20.30
CA PRO A 16 -8.89 -31.28 21.68
C PRO A 16 -8.57 -29.78 21.77
N ALA A 17 -9.42 -28.98 22.39
CA ALA A 17 -9.25 -27.54 22.49
C ALA A 17 -7.92 -27.13 23.13
N ASP A 18 -7.47 -27.91 24.11
CA ASP A 18 -6.23 -27.68 24.86
C ASP A 18 -4.97 -27.91 24.02
N GLU A 19 -5.07 -28.75 22.98
CA GLU A 19 -3.98 -29.11 22.09
C GLU A 19 -3.98 -28.32 20.78
N ALA A 20 -5.09 -27.68 20.44
CA ALA A 20 -5.28 -27.01 19.14
C ALA A 20 -4.21 -25.96 18.84
N VAL A 21 -3.77 -25.21 19.86
CA VAL A 21 -2.70 -24.19 19.71
C VAL A 21 -1.35 -24.84 19.42
N ALA A 22 -1.01 -25.94 20.12
CA ALA A 22 0.24 -26.66 19.92
C ALA A 22 0.27 -27.32 18.55
N MET A 23 -0.85 -27.90 18.11
CA MET A 23 -0.99 -28.49 16.77
C MET A 23 -0.83 -27.43 15.67
N GLY A 24 -1.46 -26.27 15.82
CA GLY A 24 -1.30 -25.15 14.89
C GLY A 24 0.14 -24.63 14.83
N ALA A 25 0.82 -24.54 15.96
CA ALA A 25 2.24 -24.18 16.03
C ALA A 25 3.15 -25.21 15.34
N ALA A 26 2.84 -26.49 15.47
CA ALA A 26 3.58 -27.57 14.78
C ALA A 26 3.40 -27.48 13.25
N VAL A 27 2.19 -27.20 12.77
CA VAL A 27 1.92 -26.96 11.33
C VAL A 27 2.72 -25.76 10.81
N GLN A 28 2.73 -24.65 11.57
CA GLN A 28 3.53 -23.48 11.21
C GLN A 28 5.03 -23.77 11.17
N ALA A 29 5.54 -24.56 12.11
CA ALA A 29 6.94 -24.98 12.14
C ALA A 29 7.27 -25.85 10.91
N ALA A 30 6.38 -26.78 10.55
CA ALA A 30 6.53 -27.66 9.38
C ALA A 30 6.53 -26.85 8.07
N LEU A 31 5.63 -25.87 7.91
CA LEU A 31 5.61 -24.94 6.79
C LEU A 31 6.93 -24.18 6.66
N LYS A 32 7.45 -23.68 7.78
CA LYS A 32 8.70 -22.91 7.80
C LYS A 32 9.94 -23.78 7.50
N SER A 33 9.90 -25.06 7.84
CA SER A 33 10.97 -26.03 7.54
C SER A 33 10.87 -26.64 6.13
N GLY A 34 9.80 -26.37 5.38
CA GLY A 34 9.57 -26.95 4.06
C GLY A 34 9.24 -28.44 4.11
N ASP A 35 8.53 -28.89 5.15
CA ASP A 35 8.14 -30.29 5.29
C ASP A 35 7.11 -30.68 4.23
N ALA A 36 7.37 -31.77 3.50
CA ALA A 36 6.51 -32.28 2.44
C ALA A 36 5.08 -32.64 2.90
N ALA A 37 4.88 -32.92 4.19
CA ALA A 37 3.55 -33.22 4.75
C ALA A 37 2.58 -32.03 4.72
N VAL A 38 3.09 -30.81 4.54
CA VAL A 38 2.30 -29.56 4.52
C VAL A 38 2.51 -28.75 3.24
N GLU A 39 3.09 -29.36 2.19
CA GLU A 39 3.43 -28.68 0.93
C GLU A 39 2.20 -28.02 0.26
N ASP A 40 1.02 -28.61 0.42
CA ASP A 40 -0.24 -28.10 -0.13
C ASP A 40 -0.90 -27.00 0.75
N LEU A 41 -0.31 -26.70 1.93
CA LEU A 41 -0.84 -25.71 2.85
C LEU A 41 -0.16 -24.35 2.63
N VAL A 42 -0.95 -23.35 2.30
CA VAL A 42 -0.52 -21.95 2.26
C VAL A 42 -1.13 -21.20 3.43
N VAL A 43 -0.29 -20.67 4.31
CA VAL A 43 -0.71 -19.76 5.39
C VAL A 43 -0.16 -18.38 5.07
N THR A 44 -1.07 -17.45 4.80
CA THR A 44 -0.74 -16.07 4.47
C THR A 44 -1.03 -15.20 5.69
N ASP A 45 -0.03 -14.44 6.11
CA ASP A 45 -0.18 -13.47 7.20
C ASP A 45 -0.71 -12.15 6.65
N VAL A 46 -1.46 -11.41 7.46
CA VAL A 46 -2.08 -10.14 7.06
C VAL A 46 -1.86 -9.07 8.12
N ALA A 47 -1.86 -7.81 7.70
CA ALA A 47 -1.84 -6.66 8.61
C ALA A 47 -3.11 -6.69 9.50
N PRO A 48 -2.97 -6.78 10.83
CA PRO A 48 -4.13 -6.92 11.73
C PRO A 48 -4.94 -5.63 11.87
N PHE A 49 -4.34 -4.48 11.56
CA PHE A 49 -4.95 -3.15 11.62
C PHE A 49 -4.46 -2.29 10.47
N SER A 50 -5.27 -1.30 10.10
CA SER A 50 -4.84 -0.24 9.19
C SER A 50 -3.77 0.62 9.85
N MET A 51 -2.76 0.99 9.08
CA MET A 51 -1.67 1.89 9.48
C MET A 51 -1.64 3.07 8.51
N GLY A 52 -1.54 4.28 9.04
CA GLY A 52 -1.62 5.50 8.25
C GLY A 52 -1.15 6.72 9.02
N ILE A 53 -1.41 7.89 8.47
CA ILE A 53 -0.95 9.15 9.06
C ILE A 53 -2.11 10.10 9.40
N ALA A 54 -1.81 11.04 10.29
CA ALA A 54 -2.67 12.19 10.54
C ALA A 54 -2.65 13.13 9.34
N THR A 55 -3.84 13.50 8.89
CA THR A 55 -4.02 14.46 7.78
C THR A 55 -4.98 15.56 8.17
N ALA A 56 -5.01 16.60 7.36
CA ALA A 56 -5.97 17.67 7.43
C ALA A 56 -6.65 17.87 6.06
N THR A 57 -7.84 18.39 6.06
CA THR A 57 -8.55 18.78 4.85
C THR A 57 -9.21 20.13 5.03
N THR A 58 -9.50 20.82 3.93
CA THR A 58 -10.23 22.08 3.96
C THR A 58 -11.68 21.83 3.57
N MET A 59 -12.61 22.10 4.49
CA MET A 59 -14.05 22.04 4.26
C MET A 59 -14.63 23.47 4.25
N GLY A 60 -14.85 24.00 3.06
CA GLY A 60 -15.25 25.40 2.87
C GLY A 60 -14.14 26.37 3.30
N ARG A 61 -14.37 27.11 4.42
CA ARG A 61 -13.38 28.03 5.00
C ARG A 61 -12.70 27.51 6.27
N GLN A 62 -13.03 26.30 6.69
CA GLN A 62 -12.47 25.68 7.91
C GLN A 62 -11.49 24.58 7.54
N GLN A 63 -10.36 24.57 8.24
CA GLN A 63 -9.42 23.45 8.21
C GLN A 63 -9.85 22.43 9.27
N VAL A 64 -10.02 21.20 8.85
CA VAL A 64 -10.32 20.05 9.72
C VAL A 64 -9.06 19.21 9.83
N GLU A 65 -8.50 19.15 11.03
CA GLU A 65 -7.28 18.41 11.33
C GLU A 65 -7.60 17.10 12.08
N GLY A 66 -6.61 16.24 12.17
CA GLY A 66 -6.71 15.00 12.93
C GLY A 66 -7.54 13.91 12.24
N LEU A 67 -7.66 13.98 10.92
CA LEU A 67 -8.22 12.90 10.11
C LEU A 67 -7.20 11.79 9.97
N PHE A 68 -7.65 10.54 9.98
CA PHE A 68 -6.81 9.37 9.72
C PHE A 68 -6.87 9.03 8.24
N SER A 69 -5.70 9.00 7.60
CA SER A 69 -5.54 8.53 6.21
C SER A 69 -4.76 7.22 6.23
N PRO A 70 -5.40 6.06 5.99
CA PRO A 70 -4.72 4.79 5.93
C PRO A 70 -3.83 4.72 4.68
N VAL A 71 -2.59 4.26 4.85
CA VAL A 71 -1.63 3.98 3.77
C VAL A 71 -1.52 2.48 3.54
N LEU A 72 -1.55 1.69 4.62
CA LEU A 72 -1.60 0.24 4.58
C LEU A 72 -2.85 -0.22 5.32
N GLU A 73 -3.78 -0.83 4.59
CA GLU A 73 -5.08 -1.21 5.13
C GLU A 73 -5.05 -2.54 5.88
N ARG A 74 -5.94 -2.69 6.84
CA ARG A 74 -6.21 -3.96 7.53
C ARG A 74 -6.53 -5.07 6.53
N GLY A 75 -5.98 -6.26 6.75
CA GLY A 75 -6.18 -7.40 5.89
C GLY A 75 -5.23 -7.45 4.67
N THR A 76 -4.39 -6.42 4.46
CA THR A 76 -3.33 -6.48 3.45
C THR A 76 -2.40 -7.64 3.78
N THR A 77 -2.18 -8.52 2.80
CA THR A 77 -1.20 -9.62 2.90
C THR A 77 0.19 -9.06 3.15
N ILE A 78 0.90 -9.61 4.13
CA ILE A 78 2.26 -9.20 4.47
C ILE A 78 3.29 -10.30 4.09
N PRO A 79 4.52 -9.92 3.74
CA PRO A 79 5.09 -8.57 3.75
C PRO A 79 4.52 -7.69 2.63
N ALA A 80 4.32 -6.39 2.90
CA ALA A 80 3.73 -5.45 1.96
C ALA A 80 4.39 -4.08 2.00
N SER A 81 4.37 -3.40 0.85
CA SER A 81 4.76 -2.01 0.73
C SER A 81 3.68 -1.23 0.00
N ARG A 82 3.22 -0.12 0.58
CA ARG A 82 2.21 0.78 0.04
C ARG A 82 2.68 2.21 0.16
N SER A 83 2.39 3.04 -0.83
CA SER A 83 2.74 4.46 -0.79
C SER A 83 1.55 5.34 -1.14
N GLN A 84 1.51 6.50 -0.52
CA GLN A 84 0.50 7.53 -0.80
C GLN A 84 1.15 8.90 -0.81
N ARG A 85 0.66 9.77 -1.69
CA ARG A 85 1.14 11.14 -1.85
C ARG A 85 0.34 12.09 -0.98
N PHE A 86 1.04 12.99 -0.31
CA PHE A 86 0.48 14.05 0.52
C PHE A 86 1.06 15.40 0.13
N PHE A 87 0.27 16.46 0.33
CA PHE A 87 0.58 17.80 -0.13
C PHE A 87 0.63 18.80 1.04
N THR A 88 1.37 19.88 0.84
CA THR A 88 1.36 21.03 1.76
C THR A 88 -0.01 21.67 1.82
N MET A 89 -0.43 22.12 3.01
CA MET A 89 -1.74 22.76 3.25
C MET A 89 -1.66 24.27 3.32
N GLY A 90 -0.48 24.83 3.53
CA GLY A 90 -0.24 26.26 3.65
C GLY A 90 0.81 26.78 2.68
N ASP A 91 0.69 28.07 2.33
CA ASP A 91 1.70 28.76 1.54
C ASP A 91 3.02 28.85 2.31
N ASN A 92 4.14 28.61 1.62
CA ASN A 92 5.48 28.64 2.18
C ASN A 92 5.67 27.74 3.42
N GLN A 93 4.95 26.64 3.49
CA GLN A 93 5.08 25.64 4.55
C GLN A 93 6.49 25.05 4.53
N ARG A 94 7.21 25.13 5.66
CA ARG A 94 8.62 24.73 5.76
C ARG A 94 8.86 23.31 6.27
N GLU A 95 7.81 22.70 6.83
CA GLU A 95 7.88 21.36 7.38
C GLU A 95 6.56 20.62 7.23
N ILE A 96 6.63 19.29 7.11
CA ILE A 96 5.48 18.40 7.17
C ILE A 96 5.70 17.44 8.34
N ARG A 97 4.71 17.38 9.23
CA ARG A 97 4.67 16.44 10.34
C ARG A 97 3.97 15.17 9.90
N VAL A 98 4.70 14.06 9.86
CA VAL A 98 4.19 12.72 9.57
C VAL A 98 3.98 12.00 10.90
N ALA A 99 2.78 12.10 11.46
CA ALA A 99 2.38 11.41 12.69
C ALA A 99 1.64 10.13 12.33
N VAL A 100 2.19 8.98 12.75
CA VAL A 100 1.78 7.64 12.36
C VAL A 100 0.85 7.04 13.40
N TYR A 101 -0.26 6.49 12.93
CA TYR A 101 -1.31 5.88 13.76
C TYR A 101 -1.70 4.50 13.23
N GLN A 102 -2.26 3.69 14.13
CA GLN A 102 -2.81 2.37 13.86
C GLN A 102 -4.25 2.30 14.37
N GLY A 103 -5.18 1.80 13.55
CA GLY A 103 -6.59 1.62 13.92
C GLY A 103 -7.54 1.83 12.75
N GLU A 104 -8.85 1.76 13.06
CA GLU A 104 -9.91 1.79 12.05
C GLU A 104 -10.82 3.03 12.16
N HIS A 105 -10.55 3.93 13.10
CA HIS A 105 -11.36 5.12 13.29
C HIS A 105 -10.94 6.24 12.34
N SER A 106 -11.91 7.02 11.87
CA SER A 106 -11.67 8.15 10.96
C SER A 106 -10.90 9.31 11.58
N LEU A 107 -10.86 9.39 12.92
CA LEU A 107 -10.13 10.42 13.66
C LEU A 107 -8.93 9.79 14.37
N VAL A 108 -7.78 10.43 14.26
CA VAL A 108 -6.53 9.93 14.87
C VAL A 108 -6.57 9.86 16.39
N LYS A 109 -7.39 10.69 17.06
CA LYS A 109 -7.57 10.67 18.52
C LYS A 109 -8.15 9.35 19.04
N ASP A 110 -8.86 8.61 18.19
CA ASP A 110 -9.51 7.35 18.53
C ASP A 110 -8.68 6.14 18.04
N ASN A 111 -7.50 6.40 17.47
CA ASN A 111 -6.52 5.42 17.00
C ASN A 111 -5.27 5.43 17.88
N THR A 112 -4.47 4.36 17.79
CA THR A 112 -3.23 4.22 18.56
C THR A 112 -2.10 4.97 17.87
N PHE A 113 -1.48 5.91 18.56
CA PHE A 113 -0.27 6.60 18.08
C PHE A 113 0.93 5.65 18.11
N LEU A 114 1.70 5.59 17.01
CA LEU A 114 2.87 4.73 16.87
C LEU A 114 4.19 5.51 16.90
N GLY A 115 4.22 6.71 16.36
CA GLY A 115 5.40 7.55 16.27
C GLY A 115 5.21 8.73 15.33
N GLU A 116 6.23 9.60 15.25
CA GLU A 116 6.19 10.74 14.35
C GLU A 116 7.57 11.09 13.79
N TYR A 117 7.56 11.71 12.61
CA TYR A 117 8.73 12.32 12.00
C TYR A 117 8.37 13.69 11.43
N ILE A 118 9.32 14.64 11.48
CA ILE A 118 9.13 15.97 10.90
C ILE A 118 10.09 16.12 9.73
N VAL A 119 9.55 16.13 8.53
CA VAL A 119 10.28 16.45 7.30
C VAL A 119 10.45 17.97 7.23
N LYS A 120 11.69 18.44 7.34
CA LYS A 120 12.03 19.87 7.37
C LYS A 120 12.59 20.36 6.05
N GLU A 121 12.78 21.67 5.94
CA GLU A 121 13.43 22.31 4.80
C GLU A 121 12.71 22.08 3.47
N LEU A 122 11.38 22.16 3.51
CA LEU A 122 10.58 22.06 2.29
C LEU A 122 10.80 23.29 1.40
N PRO A 123 10.73 23.13 0.07
CA PRO A 123 10.68 24.24 -0.87
C PRO A 123 9.55 25.21 -0.53
N GLN A 124 9.82 26.51 -0.64
CA GLN A 124 8.79 27.53 -0.40
C GLN A 124 7.93 27.68 -1.66
N ASP A 125 6.67 27.30 -1.55
CA ASP A 125 5.71 27.39 -2.66
C ASP A 125 4.28 27.53 -2.09
N LYS A 126 3.31 27.64 -2.97
CA LYS A 126 1.88 27.72 -2.62
C LYS A 126 1.38 26.42 -2.00
N ALA A 127 0.31 26.52 -1.22
CA ALA A 127 -0.41 25.37 -0.72
C ALA A 127 -0.74 24.39 -1.85
N GLY A 128 -0.44 23.09 -1.63
CA GLY A 128 -0.65 22.03 -2.61
C GLY A 128 0.43 21.88 -3.69
N ALA A 129 1.40 22.80 -3.77
CA ALA A 129 2.44 22.73 -4.79
C ALA A 129 3.62 21.81 -4.40
N VAL A 130 3.87 21.63 -3.11
CA VAL A 130 4.90 20.71 -2.62
C VAL A 130 4.26 19.43 -2.15
N SER A 131 4.78 18.28 -2.59
CA SER A 131 4.29 16.96 -2.20
C SER A 131 5.38 16.09 -1.60
N ILE A 132 4.96 15.19 -0.71
CA ILE A 132 5.77 14.09 -0.22
C ILE A 132 5.09 12.76 -0.54
N ASP A 133 5.86 11.78 -0.98
CA ASP A 133 5.42 10.39 -1.04
C ASP A 133 5.78 9.71 0.27
N VAL A 134 4.78 9.20 0.97
CA VAL A 134 4.92 8.47 2.23
C VAL A 134 4.67 7.00 1.96
N ARG A 135 5.71 6.18 2.14
CA ARG A 135 5.68 4.73 1.89
C ARG A 135 5.73 3.99 3.21
N PHE A 136 4.81 3.07 3.39
CA PHE A 136 4.78 2.12 4.50
C PHE A 136 5.20 0.76 4.00
N THR A 137 6.24 0.18 4.58
CA THR A 137 6.67 -1.19 4.34
C THR A 137 6.59 -1.97 5.65
N TYR A 138 5.77 -3.03 5.64
CA TYR A 138 5.49 -3.83 6.84
C TYR A 138 5.90 -5.28 6.60
N ASP A 139 6.74 -5.82 7.50
CA ASP A 139 7.31 -7.15 7.38
C ASP A 139 6.62 -8.20 8.28
N LEU A 140 7.02 -9.47 8.14
CA LEU A 140 6.53 -10.59 8.95
C LEU A 140 6.98 -10.54 10.42
N ASN A 141 7.99 -9.75 10.76
CA ASN A 141 8.51 -9.61 12.12
C ASN A 141 7.77 -8.53 12.92
N GLY A 142 6.87 -7.79 12.27
CA GLY A 142 6.15 -6.67 12.86
C GLY A 142 6.95 -5.36 12.84
N ILE A 143 7.90 -5.22 11.92
CA ILE A 143 8.63 -3.98 11.68
C ILE A 143 7.85 -3.18 10.64
N LEU A 144 7.55 -1.93 10.97
CA LEU A 144 6.99 -0.94 10.06
C LEU A 144 8.06 0.10 9.73
N GLU A 145 8.51 0.12 8.49
CA GLU A 145 9.36 1.19 7.98
C GLU A 145 8.52 2.20 7.20
N ILE A 146 8.70 3.47 7.52
CA ILE A 146 8.08 4.59 6.83
C ILE A 146 9.18 5.38 6.13
N GLU A 147 9.09 5.47 4.81
CA GLU A 147 9.95 6.32 3.98
C GLU A 147 9.16 7.55 3.54
N MET A 148 9.79 8.69 3.63
CA MET A 148 9.24 9.97 3.21
C MET A 148 10.17 10.58 2.17
N SER A 149 9.73 10.65 0.91
CA SER A 149 10.49 11.24 -0.19
C SER A 149 9.82 12.51 -0.68
N LEU A 150 10.61 13.57 -0.80
CA LEU A 150 10.17 14.84 -1.33
C LEU A 150 10.20 14.80 -2.86
N GLU A 151 9.10 15.16 -3.53
CA GLU A 151 9.05 15.20 -4.97
C GLU A 151 10.09 16.16 -5.55
N GLY A 152 10.83 15.69 -6.57
CA GLY A 152 11.91 16.47 -7.19
C GLY A 152 13.23 16.51 -6.40
N SER A 153 13.36 15.71 -5.33
CA SER A 153 14.57 15.59 -4.53
C SER A 153 14.99 14.12 -4.40
N GLU A 154 16.28 13.87 -4.31
CA GLU A 154 16.82 12.53 -3.98
C GLU A 154 16.80 12.26 -2.46
N ARG A 155 16.33 13.22 -1.66
CA ARG A 155 16.28 13.10 -0.21
C ARG A 155 15.15 12.17 0.22
N VAL A 156 15.51 11.14 0.98
CA VAL A 156 14.57 10.19 1.60
C VAL A 156 14.83 10.16 3.10
N GLU A 157 13.79 10.42 3.87
CA GLU A 157 13.80 10.31 5.33
C GLU A 157 13.16 9.00 5.76
N HIS A 158 13.61 8.45 6.88
CA HIS A 158 13.16 7.15 7.36
C HIS A 158 12.70 7.22 8.81
N LEU A 159 11.62 6.53 9.13
CA LEU A 159 11.15 6.24 10.48
C LEU A 159 10.90 4.73 10.58
N VAL A 160 11.53 4.08 11.54
CA VAL A 160 11.32 2.65 11.81
C VAL A 160 10.57 2.49 13.13
N ILE A 161 9.48 1.74 13.09
CA ILE A 161 8.62 1.47 14.25
C ILE A 161 8.55 -0.04 14.44
N GLU A 162 8.93 -0.51 15.64
CA GLU A 162 8.73 -1.88 16.06
C GLU A 162 7.39 -1.99 16.81
N GLN A 163 6.52 -2.91 16.40
CA GLN A 163 5.28 -3.17 17.15
C GLN A 163 5.53 -3.75 18.54
N ARG A 164 6.68 -4.38 18.76
CA ARG A 164 7.13 -4.94 20.04
C ARG A 164 8.56 -4.50 20.33
N PRO A 165 8.76 -3.30 20.85
CA PRO A 165 10.10 -2.74 21.09
C PRO A 165 10.98 -3.66 21.94
N GLY A 166 12.25 -3.81 21.53
CA GLY A 166 13.26 -4.57 22.27
C GLY A 166 13.21 -6.08 22.06
N ARG A 167 12.41 -6.59 21.12
CA ARG A 167 12.38 -8.02 20.76
C ARG A 167 13.45 -8.39 19.74
N LEU A 168 13.83 -7.45 18.90
CA LEU A 168 14.83 -7.63 17.85
C LEU A 168 16.11 -6.86 18.22
N SER A 169 17.26 -7.42 17.82
CA SER A 169 18.53 -6.67 17.94
C SER A 169 18.63 -5.60 16.83
N PRO A 170 19.49 -4.59 17.00
CA PRO A 170 19.73 -3.59 15.96
C PRO A 170 20.16 -4.21 14.62
N GLU A 171 20.93 -5.31 14.66
CA GLU A 171 21.37 -6.04 13.46
C GLU A 171 20.19 -6.73 12.78
N GLN A 172 19.26 -7.33 13.53
CA GLN A 172 18.06 -7.95 13.00
C GLN A 172 17.10 -6.94 12.38
N ILE A 173 17.01 -5.74 12.96
CA ILE A 173 16.21 -4.63 12.40
C ILE A 173 16.81 -4.18 11.06
N GLU A 174 18.13 -4.04 10.99
CA GLU A 174 18.79 -3.64 9.75
C GLU A 174 18.72 -4.72 8.67
N GLU A 175 18.85 -5.99 9.02
CA GLU A 175 18.64 -7.11 8.11
C GLU A 175 17.22 -7.13 7.55
N ALA A 176 16.20 -6.95 8.40
CA ALA A 176 14.80 -6.85 7.99
C ALA A 176 14.58 -5.64 7.06
N ARG A 177 15.18 -4.48 7.37
CA ARG A 177 15.11 -3.29 6.52
C ARG A 177 15.71 -3.52 5.14
N LEU A 178 16.84 -4.20 5.05
CA LEU A 178 17.46 -4.58 3.77
C LEU A 178 16.58 -5.57 2.98
N ALA A 179 16.00 -6.55 3.66
CA ALA A 179 15.07 -7.49 3.03
C ALA A 179 13.81 -6.79 2.49
N MET A 180 13.30 -5.79 3.20
CA MET A 180 12.16 -4.98 2.76
C MET A 180 12.47 -4.12 1.53
N ALA A 181 13.73 -3.84 1.22
CA ALA A 181 14.10 -3.01 0.06
C ALA A 181 13.56 -3.59 -1.27
N ALA A 182 13.49 -4.91 -1.38
CA ALA A 182 12.93 -5.59 -2.56
C ALA A 182 11.41 -5.36 -2.73
N LEU A 183 10.71 -5.00 -1.66
CA LEU A 183 9.26 -4.75 -1.67
C LEU A 183 8.92 -3.31 -2.05
N LYS A 184 9.90 -2.41 -2.01
CA LYS A 184 9.73 -0.96 -2.22
C LYS A 184 9.67 -0.58 -3.70
N PHE A 185 8.92 -1.36 -4.47
CA PHE A 185 8.78 -1.16 -5.89
C PHE A 185 7.34 -0.73 -6.21
N HIS A 186 7.18 0.47 -6.80
CA HIS A 186 5.85 0.91 -7.20
C HIS A 186 5.44 0.24 -8.50
N PRO A 187 4.22 -0.31 -8.62
CA PRO A 187 3.75 -0.97 -9.85
C PRO A 187 3.89 -0.12 -11.12
N ARG A 188 3.85 1.21 -11.03
CA ARG A 188 4.13 2.12 -12.17
C ARG A 188 5.50 1.89 -12.80
N GLU A 189 6.51 1.54 -12.02
CA GLU A 189 7.89 1.36 -12.46
C GLU A 189 8.10 0.00 -13.11
N ALA A 190 7.17 -0.94 -12.90
CA ALA A 190 7.22 -2.26 -13.50
C ALA A 190 7.27 -2.16 -15.03
N LEU A 191 8.25 -2.82 -15.64
CA LEU A 191 8.46 -2.78 -17.08
C LEU A 191 7.18 -3.12 -17.88
N PRO A 192 6.37 -4.14 -17.54
CA PRO A 192 5.12 -4.42 -18.24
C PRO A 192 4.14 -3.25 -18.22
N ASN A 193 3.99 -2.59 -17.07
CA ASN A 193 3.04 -1.48 -16.89
C ASN A 193 3.51 -0.23 -17.62
N ARG A 194 4.80 0.11 -17.54
CA ARG A 194 5.41 1.20 -18.30
C ARG A 194 5.27 0.97 -19.81
N THR A 195 5.52 -0.25 -20.26
CA THR A 195 5.39 -0.61 -21.67
C THR A 195 3.95 -0.46 -22.16
N THR A 196 2.96 -0.88 -21.37
CA THR A 196 1.54 -0.73 -21.71
C THR A 196 1.14 0.74 -21.78
N LEU A 197 1.56 1.58 -20.83
CA LEU A 197 1.29 3.03 -20.86
C LEU A 197 1.94 3.69 -22.09
N ALA A 198 3.21 3.38 -22.37
CA ALA A 198 3.90 3.93 -23.55
C ALA A 198 3.21 3.54 -24.87
N LYS A 199 2.74 2.29 -25.00
CA LYS A 199 1.96 1.83 -26.15
C LYS A 199 0.64 2.59 -26.26
N ALA A 200 -0.08 2.74 -25.15
CA ALA A 200 -1.35 3.45 -25.09
C ALA A 200 -1.19 4.92 -25.51
N ASP A 201 -0.20 5.61 -24.94
CA ASP A 201 0.08 7.02 -25.26
C ASP A 201 0.46 7.19 -26.74
N ALA A 202 1.25 6.27 -27.32
CA ALA A 202 1.60 6.29 -28.73
C ALA A 202 0.38 6.14 -29.65
N VAL A 203 -0.55 5.26 -29.34
CA VAL A 203 -1.80 5.08 -30.11
C VAL A 203 -2.74 6.27 -29.88
N PHE A 204 -2.85 6.77 -28.64
CA PHE A 204 -3.70 7.90 -28.27
C PHE A 204 -3.39 9.17 -29.08
N THR A 205 -2.11 9.43 -29.38
CA THR A 205 -1.71 10.60 -30.19
C THR A 205 -2.13 10.48 -31.64
N GLN A 206 -2.41 9.28 -32.15
CA GLN A 206 -2.78 9.01 -33.53
C GLN A 206 -4.30 8.91 -33.74
N LEU A 207 -5.08 8.82 -32.68
CA LEU A 207 -6.54 8.71 -32.72
C LEU A 207 -7.22 10.07 -32.60
N THR A 208 -8.46 10.14 -33.12
CA THR A 208 -9.37 11.29 -33.00
C THR A 208 -10.78 10.81 -32.69
N GLY A 209 -11.63 11.72 -32.19
CA GLY A 209 -13.05 11.44 -31.92
C GLY A 209 -13.29 10.37 -30.85
N PRO A 210 -14.40 9.64 -30.95
CA PRO A 210 -14.83 8.70 -29.88
C PRO A 210 -13.79 7.64 -29.51
N ALA A 211 -13.00 7.14 -30.46
CA ALA A 211 -11.95 6.16 -30.21
C ALA A 211 -10.82 6.73 -29.32
N ARG A 212 -10.49 8.00 -29.49
CA ARG A 212 -9.53 8.69 -28.63
C ARG A 212 -10.07 8.86 -27.21
N ASP A 213 -11.35 9.21 -27.09
CA ASP A 213 -11.99 9.40 -25.78
C ASP A 213 -12.06 8.07 -25.01
N GLU A 214 -12.40 6.98 -25.70
CA GLU A 214 -12.44 5.63 -25.13
C GLU A 214 -11.06 5.20 -24.60
N LEU A 215 -10.00 5.37 -25.43
CA LEU A 215 -8.64 5.05 -24.99
C LEU A 215 -8.18 5.95 -23.84
N GLY A 216 -8.56 7.23 -23.83
CA GLY A 216 -8.26 8.17 -22.75
C GLY A 216 -8.84 7.72 -21.42
N HIS A 217 -10.10 7.26 -21.41
CA HIS A 217 -10.74 6.69 -20.22
C HIS A 217 -10.06 5.41 -19.74
N ALA A 218 -9.68 4.52 -20.65
CA ALA A 218 -8.98 3.28 -20.31
C ALA A 218 -7.58 3.56 -19.73
N ILE A 219 -6.84 4.53 -20.25
CA ILE A 219 -5.55 4.98 -19.68
C ILE A 219 -5.75 5.52 -18.26
N ALA A 220 -6.76 6.36 -18.04
CA ALA A 220 -7.06 6.91 -16.72
C ALA A 220 -7.44 5.79 -15.72
N THR A 221 -8.24 4.82 -16.15
CA THR A 221 -8.61 3.64 -15.36
C THR A 221 -7.38 2.81 -14.98
N PHE A 222 -6.47 2.58 -15.93
CA PHE A 222 -5.24 1.83 -15.64
C PHE A 222 -4.31 2.60 -14.69
N ARG A 223 -4.17 3.91 -14.86
CA ARG A 223 -3.40 4.75 -13.93
C ARG A 223 -3.99 4.69 -12.52
N SER A 224 -5.32 4.76 -12.38
CA SER A 224 -5.99 4.58 -11.07
C SER A 224 -5.75 3.19 -10.49
N ALA A 225 -5.78 2.14 -11.32
CA ALA A 225 -5.47 0.78 -10.86
C ALA A 225 -4.03 0.64 -10.35
N LEU A 226 -3.05 1.32 -10.97
CA LEU A 226 -1.66 1.33 -10.49
C LEU A 226 -1.52 1.97 -9.11
N GLU A 227 -2.39 2.94 -8.77
CA GLU A 227 -2.41 3.58 -7.44
C GLU A 227 -2.93 2.64 -6.34
N THR A 228 -3.78 1.66 -6.68
CA THR A 228 -4.25 0.67 -5.69
C THR A 228 -3.13 -0.24 -5.21
N GLN A 229 -2.06 -0.39 -6.01
CA GLN A 229 -0.94 -1.30 -5.77
C GLN A 229 -1.36 -2.78 -5.57
N GLU A 230 -2.59 -3.14 -5.99
CA GLU A 230 -3.13 -4.50 -5.92
C GLU A 230 -2.79 -5.28 -7.21
N PRO A 231 -1.95 -6.35 -7.14
CA PRO A 231 -1.45 -7.04 -8.33
C PRO A 231 -2.55 -7.56 -9.26
N ASP A 232 -3.58 -8.20 -8.68
CA ASP A 232 -4.67 -8.80 -9.44
C ASP A 232 -5.51 -7.76 -10.18
N ILE A 233 -5.74 -6.61 -9.55
CA ILE A 233 -6.47 -5.49 -10.16
C ILE A 233 -5.65 -4.92 -11.32
N ILE A 234 -4.35 -4.67 -11.07
CA ILE A 234 -3.43 -4.11 -12.05
C ILE A 234 -3.31 -5.04 -13.26
N GLU A 235 -3.14 -6.34 -13.04
CA GLU A 235 -3.01 -7.31 -14.13
C GLU A 235 -4.25 -7.36 -15.00
N ARG A 236 -5.41 -7.49 -14.41
CA ARG A 236 -6.70 -7.51 -15.12
C ARG A 236 -6.93 -6.23 -15.95
N ILE A 237 -6.71 -5.05 -15.37
CA ILE A 237 -6.91 -3.78 -16.08
C ILE A 237 -5.84 -3.58 -17.16
N ARG A 238 -4.59 -4.04 -16.94
CA ARG A 238 -3.53 -4.03 -17.95
C ARG A 238 -3.89 -4.88 -19.17
N GLU A 239 -4.45 -6.07 -18.96
CA GLU A 239 -4.92 -6.93 -20.04
C GLU A 239 -6.04 -6.28 -20.85
N GLN A 240 -7.03 -5.68 -20.18
CA GLN A 240 -8.12 -4.94 -20.82
C GLN A 240 -7.60 -3.78 -21.67
N LEU A 241 -6.66 -3.00 -21.13
CA LEU A 241 -6.04 -1.88 -21.86
C LEU A 241 -5.26 -2.36 -23.08
N ASN A 242 -4.47 -3.45 -22.95
CA ASN A 242 -3.74 -4.01 -24.09
C ASN A 242 -4.68 -4.51 -25.18
N ALA A 243 -5.77 -5.19 -24.83
CA ALA A 243 -6.80 -5.65 -25.79
C ALA A 243 -7.43 -4.47 -26.54
N LEU A 244 -7.75 -3.37 -25.83
CA LEU A 244 -8.30 -2.16 -26.43
C LEU A 244 -7.28 -1.49 -27.37
N ILE A 245 -6.01 -1.38 -26.96
CA ILE A 245 -4.94 -0.84 -27.81
C ILE A 245 -4.85 -1.62 -29.11
N ASP A 246 -4.88 -2.94 -29.07
CA ASP A 246 -4.76 -3.79 -30.26
C ASP A 246 -5.99 -3.67 -31.16
N ALA A 247 -7.19 -3.55 -30.61
CA ALA A 247 -8.41 -3.29 -31.36
C ALA A 247 -8.37 -1.93 -32.08
N LEU A 248 -7.91 -0.89 -31.38
CA LEU A 248 -7.86 0.49 -31.92
C LEU A 248 -6.74 0.73 -32.93
N LYS A 249 -5.67 -0.06 -32.93
CA LYS A 249 -4.60 0.01 -33.95
C LYS A 249 -5.13 -0.16 -35.37
N SER A 250 -6.22 -0.89 -35.56
CA SER A 250 -6.87 -1.06 -36.85
C SER A 250 -7.55 0.24 -37.38
N HIS A 251 -7.83 1.19 -36.49
CA HIS A 251 -8.46 2.47 -36.77
C HIS A 251 -7.47 3.64 -36.99
N VAL A 252 -6.17 3.36 -36.79
CA VAL A 252 -5.11 4.32 -37.06
C VAL A 252 -4.94 4.46 -38.57
N PRO A 253 -5.01 5.68 -39.17
CA PRO A 253 -4.78 5.88 -40.58
C PRO A 253 -3.39 5.38 -40.95
N LYS A 254 -3.31 4.48 -41.94
CA LYS A 254 -2.01 4.10 -42.53
C LYS A 254 -1.46 5.34 -43.25
N GLN A 255 -0.32 5.85 -42.77
CA GLN A 255 0.46 6.86 -43.48
C GLN A 255 1.06 6.30 -44.77
#